data_24e8d365bdea668a27d4ef4773710b5a
#
_entry.id   24e8d365bdea668a27d4ef4773710b5a
#
_cell.length_a   1.000
_cell.length_b   1.000
_cell.length_c   1.000
_cell.angle_alpha   90.00
_cell.angle_beta   90.00
_cell.angle_gamma   90.00
#
_symmetry.space_group_name_H-M   'P 1'
#
loop_
_entity.id
_entity.type
_entity.pdbx_description
1 polymer ?
#
loop_
_entity_poly.entity_id
_entity_poly.type
_entity_poly.pdbx_seq_one_letter_code
_entity_poly.pdbx_strand_id
1 'polypeptide(L)'
;FRNYLSACLNKDFVHFDLSLQPEILKECLVPENYPDGCWPSPHTASLMQQFAVNTVSKELSGEKQEGIFSVNGPPGTGKTTLLRDIIAAILVKRAKKMVNFTEPAKAFRKIGEVQVSEKYTPSIYEPDSSICDGGIVVASSNNGAVENISKELPLKKEARGYSDQVGYFRQVSEECVGEESWGLIAA
;
A
#
# COMPACT_ATOMS: atom_id res chain seq x y z
N PHE A 1 7.24 4.94 -17.95
CA PHE A 1 7.40 3.79 -18.86
C PHE A 1 8.44 4.05 -19.96
N ARG A 2 8.38 5.20 -20.67
CA ARG A 2 9.37 5.54 -21.73
C ARG A 2 10.80 5.61 -21.17
N ASN A 3 11.00 6.24 -20.03
CA ASN A 3 12.31 6.33 -19.36
C ASN A 3 12.85 4.95 -18.98
N TYR A 4 11.97 4.05 -18.50
CA TYR A 4 12.33 2.67 -18.20
C TYR A 4 12.79 1.92 -19.46
N LEU A 5 12.02 2.00 -20.54
CA LEU A 5 12.41 1.35 -21.81
C LEU A 5 13.71 1.91 -22.36
N SER A 6 13.91 3.24 -22.27
CA SER A 6 15.16 3.88 -22.69
C SER A 6 16.35 3.38 -21.88
N ALA A 7 16.21 3.28 -20.56
CA ALA A 7 17.25 2.72 -19.69
C ALA A 7 17.54 1.25 -20.01
N CYS A 8 16.49 0.43 -20.27
CA CYS A 8 16.65 -0.96 -20.71
C CYS A 8 17.48 -1.07 -22.02
N LEU A 9 17.21 -0.19 -22.98
CA LEU A 9 17.91 -0.18 -24.27
C LEU A 9 19.37 0.28 -24.14
N ASN A 10 19.62 1.28 -23.29
CA ASN A 10 20.94 1.86 -23.08
C ASN A 10 21.83 1.06 -22.12
N LYS A 11 21.28 0.03 -21.45
CA LYS A 11 21.97 -0.77 -20.41
C LYS A 11 22.49 0.08 -19.23
N ASP A 12 21.87 1.21 -18.97
CA ASP A 12 22.24 2.15 -17.89
C ASP A 12 21.66 1.72 -16.52
N PHE A 13 21.53 0.41 -16.28
CA PHE A 13 21.09 -0.12 -15.00
C PHE A 13 22.28 -0.30 -14.06
N VAL A 14 22.15 0.29 -12.88
CA VAL A 14 23.02 -0.08 -11.79
C VAL A 14 22.49 -1.38 -11.20
N HIS A 15 23.23 -2.46 -11.38
CA HIS A 15 22.91 -3.74 -10.77
C HIS A 15 23.71 -3.90 -9.48
N PHE A 16 23.04 -4.22 -8.41
CA PHE A 16 23.69 -4.62 -7.16
C PHE A 16 23.57 -6.13 -7.00
N ASP A 17 24.70 -6.81 -6.91
CA ASP A 17 24.74 -8.20 -6.48
C ASP A 17 24.94 -8.26 -4.98
N LEU A 18 23.88 -8.57 -4.26
CA LEU A 18 23.87 -8.60 -2.81
C LEU A 18 24.77 -9.71 -2.24
N SER A 19 25.11 -10.71 -3.04
CA SER A 19 26.07 -11.76 -2.65
C SER A 19 27.49 -11.22 -2.63
N LEU A 20 27.79 -10.28 -3.52
CA LEU A 20 29.10 -9.63 -3.61
C LEU A 20 29.17 -8.33 -2.80
N GLN A 21 28.03 -7.75 -2.47
CA GLN A 21 27.90 -6.44 -1.80
C GLN A 21 26.98 -6.54 -0.57
N PRO A 22 27.31 -7.34 0.45
CA PRO A 22 26.45 -7.54 1.61
C PRO A 22 26.23 -6.27 2.43
N GLU A 23 27.07 -5.24 2.25
CA GLU A 23 26.93 -3.93 2.90
C GLU A 23 25.64 -3.22 2.50
N ILE A 24 25.23 -3.33 1.24
CA ILE A 24 23.97 -2.76 0.73
C ILE A 24 22.79 -3.38 1.48
N LEU A 25 22.82 -4.69 1.67
CA LEU A 25 21.79 -5.39 2.43
C LEU A 25 21.74 -4.92 3.88
N LYS A 26 22.91 -4.81 4.54
CA LYS A 26 23.00 -4.32 5.91
C LYS A 26 22.47 -2.91 6.05
N GLU A 27 22.88 -2.00 5.15
CA GLU A 27 22.43 -0.62 5.17
C GLU A 27 20.91 -0.51 4.96
N CYS A 28 20.35 -1.30 4.05
CA CYS A 28 18.93 -1.29 3.80
C CYS A 28 18.09 -1.84 4.97
N LEU A 29 18.65 -2.75 5.75
CA LEU A 29 17.96 -3.43 6.86
C LEU A 29 18.19 -2.81 8.23
N VAL A 30 18.80 -1.62 8.32
CA VAL A 30 18.82 -0.89 9.58
C VAL A 30 17.40 -0.44 9.97
N PRO A 31 17.06 -0.39 11.27
CA PRO A 31 15.71 -0.08 11.73
C PRO A 31 15.12 1.22 11.17
N GLU A 32 15.95 2.22 10.93
CA GLU A 32 15.59 3.53 10.42
C GLU A 32 15.02 3.48 8.98
N ASN A 33 15.34 2.43 8.23
CA ASN A 33 14.88 2.23 6.86
C ASN A 33 13.61 1.38 6.77
N TYR A 34 13.12 0.88 7.91
CA TYR A 34 11.85 0.16 7.92
C TYR A 34 10.69 1.13 7.73
N PRO A 35 9.70 0.79 6.90
CA PRO A 35 8.50 1.61 6.79
C PRO A 35 7.74 1.61 8.11
N ASP A 36 7.03 2.70 8.38
CA ASP A 36 6.21 2.86 9.60
C ASP A 36 5.10 1.84 9.75
N GLY A 37 4.64 1.26 8.64
CA GLY A 37 3.56 0.29 8.61
C GLY A 37 4.01 -1.04 8.04
N CYS A 38 3.56 -2.12 8.67
CA CYS A 38 3.68 -3.48 8.15
C CYS A 38 2.33 -4.20 8.26
N TRP A 39 2.12 -5.19 7.43
CA TRP A 39 0.92 -6.02 7.52
C TRP A 39 0.99 -6.87 8.78
N PRO A 40 -0.07 -6.96 9.60
CA PRO A 40 -0.10 -7.79 10.80
C PRO A 40 -0.19 -9.29 10.45
N SER A 41 0.77 -9.78 9.69
CA SER A 41 0.81 -11.15 9.19
C SER A 41 1.12 -12.15 10.31
N PRO A 42 0.55 -13.37 10.29
CA PRO A 42 1.01 -14.46 11.13
C PRO A 42 2.41 -14.96 10.76
N HIS A 43 2.89 -14.60 9.58
CA HIS A 43 4.20 -14.98 9.05
C HIS A 43 5.14 -13.79 9.01
N THR A 44 6.36 -13.98 9.46
CA THR A 44 7.43 -12.98 9.36
C THR A 44 7.96 -12.92 7.94
N ALA A 45 8.24 -11.71 7.46
CA ALA A 45 8.90 -11.53 6.18
C ALA A 45 10.30 -12.17 6.19
N SER A 46 10.69 -12.80 5.08
CA SER A 46 12.07 -13.24 4.89
C SER A 46 12.98 -12.02 4.70
N LEU A 47 14.29 -12.23 4.91
CA LEU A 47 15.30 -11.18 4.76
C LEU A 47 15.18 -10.44 3.42
N MET A 48 15.00 -11.19 2.32
CA MET A 48 14.90 -10.62 0.98
C MET A 48 13.57 -9.93 0.73
N GLN A 49 12.49 -10.40 1.33
CA GLN A 49 11.21 -9.70 1.29
C GLN A 49 11.29 -8.36 2.02
N GLN A 50 11.89 -8.35 3.22
CA GLN A 50 12.08 -7.12 3.98
C GLN A 50 12.98 -6.13 3.24
N PHE A 51 14.08 -6.62 2.65
CA PHE A 51 14.95 -5.80 1.81
C PHE A 51 14.15 -5.16 0.66
N ALA A 52 13.31 -5.93 -0.04
CA ALA A 52 12.50 -5.41 -1.13
C ALA A 52 11.47 -4.37 -0.65
N VAL A 53 10.79 -4.61 0.49
CA VAL A 53 9.84 -3.65 1.09
C VAL A 53 10.54 -2.35 1.46
N ASN A 54 11.68 -2.41 2.14
CA ASN A 54 12.45 -1.24 2.55
C ASN A 54 12.92 -0.44 1.32
N THR A 55 13.45 -1.13 0.31
CA THR A 55 13.92 -0.50 -0.93
C THR A 55 12.79 0.17 -1.69
N VAL A 56 11.65 -0.51 -1.88
CA VAL A 56 10.47 0.06 -2.53
C VAL A 56 9.96 1.28 -1.77
N SER A 57 9.88 1.18 -0.44
CA SER A 57 9.41 2.28 0.41
C SER A 57 10.34 3.50 0.32
N LYS A 58 11.65 3.30 0.27
CA LYS A 58 12.65 4.36 0.13
C LYS A 58 12.60 5.02 -1.25
N GLU A 59 12.62 4.22 -2.32
CA GLU A 59 12.66 4.69 -3.70
C GLU A 59 11.36 5.38 -4.14
N LEU A 60 10.20 4.82 -3.78
CA LEU A 60 8.90 5.35 -4.20
C LEU A 60 8.32 6.36 -3.21
N SER A 61 8.92 6.55 -2.03
CA SER A 61 8.49 7.54 -1.03
C SER A 61 9.35 8.80 -0.99
N GLY A 62 10.41 8.88 -1.79
CA GLY A 62 11.32 10.03 -1.87
C GLY A 62 10.66 11.28 -2.47
N GLU A 63 11.40 12.38 -2.51
CA GLU A 63 10.90 13.68 -3.02
C GLU A 63 10.38 13.62 -4.47
N LYS A 64 10.91 12.72 -5.29
CA LYS A 64 10.48 12.58 -6.68
C LYS A 64 9.19 11.78 -6.87
N GLN A 65 8.79 10.95 -5.90
CA GLN A 65 7.58 10.10 -5.90
C GLN A 65 7.30 9.36 -7.24
N GLU A 66 8.30 9.26 -8.09
CA GLU A 66 8.21 8.66 -9.42
C GLU A 66 9.30 7.62 -9.58
N GLY A 67 8.91 6.44 -10.03
CA GLY A 67 9.86 5.37 -10.28
C GLY A 67 9.18 4.08 -10.70
N ILE A 68 9.99 3.13 -11.15
CA ILE A 68 9.57 1.77 -11.45
C ILE A 68 10.49 0.84 -10.65
N PHE A 69 9.89 0.00 -9.85
CA PHE A 69 10.59 -1.03 -9.11
C PHE A 69 10.11 -2.41 -9.57
N SER A 70 11.04 -3.27 -9.97
CA SER A 70 10.72 -4.62 -10.44
C SER A 70 11.13 -5.65 -9.39
N VAL A 71 10.18 -6.51 -9.03
CA VAL A 71 10.42 -7.65 -8.14
C VAL A 71 10.22 -8.93 -8.92
N ASN A 72 11.28 -9.70 -9.09
CA ASN A 72 11.23 -11.00 -9.73
C ASN A 72 11.54 -12.11 -8.71
N GLY A 73 10.91 -13.23 -8.88
CA GLY A 73 11.14 -14.42 -8.03
C GLY A 73 10.30 -15.61 -8.49
N PRO A 74 10.74 -16.82 -8.22
CA PRO A 74 9.99 -18.04 -8.52
C PRO A 74 8.57 -18.03 -7.91
N PRO A 75 7.65 -18.87 -8.40
CA PRO A 75 6.38 -19.11 -7.72
C PRO A 75 6.60 -19.53 -6.26
N GLY A 76 5.74 -19.08 -5.34
CA GLY A 76 5.81 -19.43 -3.92
C GLY A 76 6.81 -18.62 -3.08
N THR A 77 7.54 -17.67 -3.64
CA THR A 77 8.51 -16.82 -2.89
C THR A 77 7.87 -15.69 -2.09
N GLY A 78 6.55 -15.63 -2.02
CA GLY A 78 5.84 -14.63 -1.21
C GLY A 78 5.76 -13.23 -1.82
N LYS A 79 5.75 -13.11 -3.15
CA LYS A 79 5.54 -11.80 -3.82
C LYS A 79 4.23 -11.12 -3.41
N THR A 80 3.16 -11.89 -3.22
CA THR A 80 1.87 -11.35 -2.74
C THR A 80 1.98 -10.86 -1.30
N THR A 81 2.73 -11.56 -0.44
CA THR A 81 2.98 -11.13 0.94
C THR A 81 3.71 -9.80 0.98
N LEU A 82 4.73 -9.62 0.13
CA LEU A 82 5.44 -8.37 -0.01
C LEU A 82 4.51 -7.21 -0.42
N LEU A 83 3.56 -7.47 -1.31
CA LEU A 83 2.57 -6.46 -1.71
C LEU A 83 1.72 -5.98 -0.52
N ARG A 84 1.34 -6.88 0.40
CA ARG A 84 0.60 -6.52 1.62
C ARG A 84 1.38 -5.54 2.50
N ASP A 85 2.67 -5.77 2.68
CA ASP A 85 3.53 -4.87 3.47
C ASP A 85 3.68 -3.50 2.81
N ILE A 86 3.79 -3.44 1.48
CA ILE A 86 3.80 -2.18 0.73
C ILE A 86 2.47 -1.43 0.92
N ILE A 87 1.34 -2.13 0.81
CA ILE A 87 0.01 -1.54 1.04
C ILE A 87 -0.08 -0.98 2.46
N ALA A 88 0.33 -1.75 3.47
CA ALA A 88 0.31 -1.31 4.86
C ALA A 88 1.19 -0.07 5.09
N ALA A 89 2.39 -0.03 4.52
CA ALA A 89 3.28 1.12 4.60
C ALA A 89 2.65 2.39 4.02
N ILE A 90 2.00 2.28 2.86
CA ILE A 90 1.32 3.40 2.19
C ILE A 90 0.13 3.88 3.04
N LEU A 91 -0.69 2.96 3.55
CA LEU A 91 -1.86 3.30 4.36
C LEU A 91 -1.47 3.98 5.67
N VAL A 92 -0.45 3.49 6.37
CA VAL A 92 0.04 4.11 7.61
C VAL A 92 0.64 5.48 7.34
N LYS A 93 1.41 5.64 6.27
CA LYS A 93 1.94 6.95 5.85
C LYS A 93 0.81 7.95 5.59
N ARG A 94 -0.25 7.54 4.90
CA ARG A 94 -1.43 8.38 4.67
C ARG A 94 -2.16 8.71 5.96
N ALA A 95 -2.35 7.72 6.84
CA ALA A 95 -2.99 7.91 8.14
C ALA A 95 -2.22 8.93 9.01
N LYS A 96 -0.89 8.88 9.03
CA LYS A 96 -0.04 9.87 9.71
C LYS A 96 -0.25 11.29 9.19
N LYS A 97 -0.45 11.47 7.89
CA LYS A 97 -0.82 12.78 7.32
C LYS A 97 -2.21 13.23 7.76
N MET A 98 -3.18 12.30 7.82
CA MET A 98 -4.54 12.61 8.23
C MET A 98 -4.63 13.06 9.70
N VAL A 99 -3.83 12.52 10.60
CA VAL A 99 -3.79 12.89 12.03
C VAL A 99 -3.39 14.35 12.25
N ASN A 100 -2.72 15.00 11.28
CA ASN A 100 -2.34 16.41 11.39
C ASN A 100 -3.55 17.36 11.29
N PHE A 101 -4.71 16.90 10.83
CA PHE A 101 -5.93 17.70 10.81
C PHE A 101 -6.64 17.62 12.17
N THR A 102 -6.86 18.76 12.79
CA THR A 102 -7.56 18.84 14.10
C THR A 102 -9.01 18.39 14.05
N GLU A 103 -9.62 18.50 12.87
CA GLU A 103 -11.00 18.09 12.60
C GLU A 103 -11.07 17.42 11.22
N PRO A 104 -11.82 16.32 11.05
CA PRO A 104 -11.93 15.64 9.77
C PRO A 104 -12.41 16.54 8.62
N ALA A 105 -13.31 17.49 8.93
CA ALA A 105 -13.85 18.42 7.94
C ALA A 105 -12.76 19.34 7.31
N LYS A 106 -11.69 19.63 8.05
CA LYS A 106 -10.57 20.46 7.56
C LYS A 106 -9.70 19.77 6.52
N ALA A 107 -9.82 18.45 6.42
CA ALA A 107 -9.15 17.67 5.38
C ALA A 107 -9.84 17.76 4.01
N PHE A 108 -10.97 18.46 3.92
CA PHE A 108 -11.76 18.58 2.70
C PHE A 108 -12.14 20.03 2.41
N ARG A 109 -12.00 20.45 1.16
CA ARG A 109 -12.41 21.75 0.69
C ARG A 109 -13.62 21.62 -0.24
N LYS A 110 -14.71 22.33 0.04
CA LYS A 110 -15.84 22.40 -0.88
C LYS A 110 -15.40 23.12 -2.16
N ILE A 111 -15.59 22.48 -3.32
CA ILE A 111 -15.23 23.03 -4.64
C ILE A 111 -16.44 23.37 -5.51
N GLY A 112 -17.61 22.88 -5.15
CA GLY A 112 -18.81 23.14 -5.92
C GLY A 112 -20.04 22.38 -5.43
N GLU A 113 -21.08 22.44 -6.24
CA GLU A 113 -22.31 21.70 -6.04
C GLU A 113 -22.78 21.12 -7.37
N VAL A 114 -23.41 19.96 -7.34
CA VAL A 114 -23.99 19.33 -8.54
C VAL A 114 -25.47 19.09 -8.29
N GLN A 115 -26.31 19.66 -9.14
CA GLN A 115 -27.74 19.40 -9.10
C GLN A 115 -28.02 18.01 -9.69
N VAL A 116 -28.37 17.05 -8.85
CA VAL A 116 -28.73 15.68 -9.25
C VAL A 116 -30.22 15.57 -9.56
N SER A 117 -31.06 16.32 -8.83
CA SER A 117 -32.49 16.42 -9.08
C SER A 117 -33.01 17.78 -8.61
N GLU A 118 -34.30 18.08 -8.89
CA GLU A 118 -34.92 19.35 -8.43
C GLU A 118 -34.85 19.57 -6.91
N LYS A 119 -34.72 18.49 -6.13
CA LYS A 119 -34.71 18.53 -4.66
C LYS A 119 -33.38 18.13 -4.01
N TYR A 120 -32.36 17.76 -4.80
CA TYR A 120 -31.12 17.24 -4.26
C TYR A 120 -29.90 17.81 -5.00
N THR A 121 -29.16 18.66 -4.29
CA THR A 121 -27.95 19.34 -4.79
C THR A 121 -26.81 19.09 -3.80
N PRO A 122 -26.12 17.94 -3.92
CA PRO A 122 -24.98 17.64 -3.05
C PRO A 122 -23.78 18.54 -3.33
N SER A 123 -23.04 18.85 -2.28
CA SER A 123 -21.77 19.56 -2.38
C SER A 123 -20.66 18.60 -2.81
N ILE A 124 -19.77 19.08 -3.69
CA ILE A 124 -18.57 18.38 -4.11
C ILE A 124 -17.41 18.86 -3.22
N TYR A 125 -16.66 17.93 -2.70
CA TYR A 125 -15.48 18.20 -1.88
C TYR A 125 -14.24 17.63 -2.54
N GLU A 126 -13.14 18.38 -2.43
CA GLU A 126 -11.80 17.95 -2.80
C GLU A 126 -11.01 17.71 -1.51
N PRO A 127 -10.36 16.55 -1.36
CA PRO A 127 -9.48 16.32 -0.23
C PRO A 127 -8.22 17.20 -0.32
N ASP A 128 -7.62 17.52 0.83
CA ASP A 128 -6.35 18.23 0.87
C ASP A 128 -5.27 17.44 0.11
N SER A 129 -4.43 18.14 -0.63
CA SER A 129 -3.39 17.52 -1.46
C SER A 129 -2.44 16.63 -0.67
N SER A 130 -2.20 16.93 0.61
CA SER A 130 -1.32 16.12 1.48
C SER A 130 -1.84 14.70 1.72
N ILE A 131 -3.17 14.48 1.63
CA ILE A 131 -3.80 13.17 1.82
C ILE A 131 -4.24 12.50 0.51
N CYS A 132 -4.05 13.15 -0.63
CA CYS A 132 -4.36 12.59 -1.94
C CYS A 132 -3.35 11.51 -2.38
N ASP A 133 -2.13 11.56 -1.83
CA ASP A 133 -1.10 10.56 -2.10
C ASP A 133 -1.48 9.20 -1.53
N GLY A 134 -1.03 8.14 -2.19
CA GLY A 134 -1.21 6.77 -1.70
C GLY A 134 -2.43 6.05 -2.27
N GLY A 135 -2.93 6.50 -3.42
CA GLY A 135 -3.81 5.68 -4.24
C GLY A 135 -3.07 4.43 -4.75
N ILE A 136 -3.68 3.25 -4.61
CA ILE A 136 -3.08 1.98 -5.00
C ILE A 136 -3.95 1.35 -6.07
N VAL A 137 -3.35 1.00 -7.21
CA VAL A 137 -4.01 0.24 -8.27
C VAL A 137 -3.25 -1.06 -8.46
N VAL A 138 -3.93 -2.18 -8.26
CA VAL A 138 -3.37 -3.52 -8.50
C VAL A 138 -3.92 -4.04 -9.82
N ALA A 139 -3.04 -4.36 -10.76
CA ALA A 139 -3.41 -4.91 -12.04
C ALA A 139 -2.70 -6.25 -12.28
N SER A 140 -3.39 -7.20 -12.85
CA SER A 140 -2.85 -8.51 -13.23
C SER A 140 -3.48 -8.99 -14.53
N SER A 141 -2.72 -9.77 -15.30
CA SER A 141 -3.26 -10.51 -16.44
C SER A 141 -4.09 -11.74 -16.03
N ASN A 142 -4.02 -12.12 -14.74
CA ASN A 142 -4.81 -13.19 -14.16
C ASN A 142 -5.83 -12.62 -13.18
N ASN A 143 -7.11 -12.63 -13.57
CA ASN A 143 -8.20 -12.12 -12.75
C ASN A 143 -8.28 -12.80 -11.38
N GLY A 144 -8.02 -14.12 -11.31
CA GLY A 144 -8.01 -14.86 -10.05
C GLY A 144 -6.95 -14.36 -9.07
N ALA A 145 -5.83 -13.84 -9.55
CA ALA A 145 -4.80 -13.27 -8.66
C ALA A 145 -5.25 -11.95 -8.02
N VAL A 146 -5.95 -11.08 -8.76
CA VAL A 146 -6.52 -9.84 -8.22
C VAL A 146 -7.66 -10.15 -7.26
N GLU A 147 -8.55 -11.06 -7.66
CA GLU A 147 -9.67 -11.50 -6.83
C GLU A 147 -9.20 -12.11 -5.51
N ASN A 148 -8.14 -12.92 -5.52
CA ASN A 148 -7.57 -13.48 -4.31
C ASN A 148 -7.03 -12.40 -3.37
N ILE A 149 -6.33 -11.38 -3.88
CA ILE A 149 -5.86 -10.27 -3.06
C ILE A 149 -7.05 -9.56 -2.40
N SER A 150 -8.07 -9.20 -3.16
CA SER A 150 -9.26 -8.51 -2.65
C SER A 150 -10.04 -9.34 -1.62
N LYS A 151 -10.12 -10.65 -1.81
CA LYS A 151 -10.80 -11.56 -0.89
C LYS A 151 -9.99 -11.89 0.36
N GLU A 152 -8.66 -11.98 0.24
CA GLU A 152 -7.79 -12.39 1.35
C GLU A 152 -7.49 -11.25 2.32
N LEU A 153 -7.27 -10.02 1.81
CA LEU A 153 -6.92 -8.87 2.65
C LEU A 153 -7.89 -8.63 3.82
N PRO A 154 -9.22 -8.72 3.67
CA PRO A 154 -10.15 -8.48 4.78
C PRO A 154 -10.31 -9.66 5.74
N LEU A 155 -9.73 -10.84 5.49
CA LEU A 155 -9.95 -12.02 6.32
C LEU A 155 -9.18 -11.95 7.66
N LYS A 156 -9.86 -12.28 8.76
CA LYS A 156 -9.27 -12.33 10.12
C LYS A 156 -8.07 -13.25 10.22
N LYS A 157 -8.05 -14.37 9.51
CA LYS A 157 -6.92 -15.31 9.49
C LYS A 157 -5.63 -14.73 8.93
N GLU A 158 -5.74 -13.71 8.12
CA GLU A 158 -4.60 -13.04 7.48
C GLU A 158 -4.01 -11.90 8.34
N ALA A 159 -4.69 -11.55 9.44
CA ALA A 159 -4.25 -10.52 10.36
C ALA A 159 -4.10 -11.11 11.78
N ARG A 160 -2.88 -11.09 12.33
CA ARG A 160 -2.58 -11.62 13.66
C ARG A 160 -2.69 -10.53 14.74
N GLY A 161 -3.25 -10.92 15.88
CA GLY A 161 -3.26 -10.04 17.06
C GLY A 161 -4.25 -8.89 16.98
N TYR A 162 -5.22 -8.96 16.08
CA TYR A 162 -6.27 -7.96 15.95
C TYR A 162 -7.21 -8.06 17.14
N SER A 163 -7.30 -6.99 17.95
CA SER A 163 -8.29 -6.92 19.03
C SER A 163 -9.62 -6.42 18.50
N ASP A 164 -10.72 -6.83 19.17
CA ASP A 164 -12.07 -6.35 18.85
C ASP A 164 -12.24 -4.82 18.97
N GLN A 165 -11.29 -4.16 19.61
CA GLN A 165 -11.26 -2.69 19.78
C GLN A 165 -10.94 -1.92 18.51
N VAL A 166 -10.41 -2.56 17.45
CA VAL A 166 -9.93 -1.91 16.22
C VAL A 166 -10.87 -2.14 15.03
N GLY A 167 -12.09 -2.58 15.29
CA GLY A 167 -13.05 -2.95 14.25
C GLY A 167 -14.00 -1.81 13.82
N TYR A 168 -13.50 -0.58 13.59
CA TYR A 168 -14.35 0.55 13.20
C TYR A 168 -15.25 0.26 12.00
N PHE A 169 -14.73 -0.40 10.97
CA PHE A 169 -15.48 -0.78 9.76
C PHE A 169 -15.99 -2.22 9.76
N ARG A 170 -15.94 -2.92 10.93
CA ARG A 170 -16.29 -4.34 11.02
C ARG A 170 -17.69 -4.62 10.47
N GLN A 171 -18.70 -3.89 10.94
CA GLN A 171 -20.09 -4.15 10.55
C GLN A 171 -20.27 -4.05 9.02
N VAL A 172 -19.76 -2.96 8.43
CA VAL A 172 -19.87 -2.76 6.97
C VAL A 172 -19.06 -3.81 6.22
N SER A 173 -17.90 -4.19 6.72
CA SER A 173 -17.04 -5.20 6.11
C SER A 173 -17.66 -6.60 6.19
N GLU A 174 -18.30 -6.95 7.32
CA GLU A 174 -19.01 -8.21 7.49
C GLU A 174 -20.23 -8.31 6.56
N GLU A 175 -20.92 -7.21 6.30
CA GLU A 175 -22.02 -7.16 5.32
C GLU A 175 -21.53 -7.36 3.87
N CYS A 176 -20.32 -6.85 3.54
CA CYS A 176 -19.77 -6.94 2.19
C CYS A 176 -19.03 -8.25 1.91
N VAL A 177 -18.30 -8.79 2.88
CA VAL A 177 -17.34 -9.89 2.67
C VAL A 177 -17.65 -11.12 3.56
N GLY A 178 -18.54 -10.97 4.56
CA GLY A 178 -18.94 -12.02 5.49
C GLY A 178 -18.27 -11.91 6.86
N GLU A 179 -18.72 -12.75 7.80
CA GLU A 179 -18.38 -12.68 9.23
C GLU A 179 -16.89 -12.87 9.57
N GLU A 180 -16.10 -13.41 8.65
CA GLU A 180 -14.66 -13.61 8.85
C GLU A 180 -13.80 -12.35 8.58
N SER A 181 -14.44 -11.21 8.27
CA SER A 181 -13.76 -9.95 8.02
C SER A 181 -13.29 -9.28 9.31
N TRP A 182 -12.17 -8.57 9.23
CA TRP A 182 -11.64 -7.78 10.34
C TRP A 182 -11.88 -6.27 10.21
N GLY A 183 -12.64 -5.86 9.20
CA GLY A 183 -13.05 -4.47 9.04
C GLY A 183 -12.34 -3.71 7.91
N LEU A 184 -11.42 -4.33 7.17
CA LEU A 184 -10.90 -3.77 5.94
C LEU A 184 -11.89 -4.04 4.81
N ILE A 185 -12.26 -3.00 4.08
CA ILE A 185 -13.07 -3.11 2.87
C ILE A 185 -12.11 -3.03 1.68
N ALA A 186 -12.03 -4.12 0.92
CA ALA A 186 -11.35 -4.14 -0.37
C ALA A 186 -12.41 -3.88 -1.45
N ALA A 187 -12.22 -2.80 -2.19
CA ALA A 187 -13.06 -2.42 -3.30
C ALA A 187 -12.66 -3.15 -4.60
#